data_53caf0fe185fd3999437aa6f00535343
#
_entry.id   53caf0fe185fd3999437aa6f00535343
#
_cell.length_a   1.000
_cell.length_b   1.000
_cell.length_c   1.000
_cell.angle_alpha   90.00
_cell.angle_beta   90.00
_cell.angle_gamma   90.00
#
_symmetry.space_group_name_H-M   'P 1'
#
loop_
_entity.id
_entity.type
_entity.pdbx_description
1 polymer ?
#
loop_
_entity_poly.entity_id
_entity_poly.type
_entity_poly.pdbx_seq_one_letter_code
_entity_poly.pdbx_strand_id
1 'polypeptide(L)'
;MKPFATRPALLLAVLLLAAPFALAADSPGAVGTWDVVATTPQGEMTSVLTVKIVDGQPKAEFELGGMKRTVTDEKLKGDVLTLKVEYEGGLYDVEAKVDGDTMTGTWQGGGSSGELKAKRRP
;
A
#
# COMPACT_ATOMS: atom_id res chain seq x y z
N MET A 1 -34.85 -41.12 -16.01
CA MET A 1 -34.43 -40.73 -16.17
C MET A 1 -33.89 -39.87 -16.02
N LYS A 2 -33.37 -39.67 -15.79
CA LYS A 2 -32.78 -38.98 -15.78
C LYS A 2 -32.36 -38.09 -15.89
N PRO A 3 -32.06 -37.91 -15.97
CA PRO A 3 -31.52 -37.07 -16.11
C PRO A 3 -31.10 -36.13 -15.53
N PHE A 4 -31.01 -35.89 -15.29
CA PHE A 4 -30.67 -35.19 -14.88
C PHE A 4 -29.88 -34.76 -14.39
N ALA A 5 -30.12 -35.02 -14.05
CA ALA A 5 -28.99 -35.12 -13.44
C ALA A 5 -28.05 -34.13 -13.79
N THR A 6 -27.87 -33.98 -14.75
CA THR A 6 -26.98 -33.10 -15.27
C THR A 6 -26.95 -31.79 -14.65
N ARG A 7 -27.95 -31.38 -14.14
CA ARG A 7 -27.99 -30.13 -13.59
C ARG A 7 -26.98 -29.82 -12.61
N PRO A 8 -26.55 -30.65 -11.82
CA PRO A 8 -25.59 -30.32 -10.81
C PRO A 8 -24.33 -29.75 -11.39
N ALA A 9 -24.01 -30.21 -12.48
CA ALA A 9 -22.79 -29.73 -13.08
C ALA A 9 -22.82 -28.24 -13.28
N LEU A 10 -23.94 -27.74 -13.54
CA LEU A 10 -24.05 -26.34 -13.78
C LEU A 10 -23.75 -25.55 -12.57
N LEU A 11 -24.19 -26.04 -11.46
CA LEU A 11 -23.98 -25.34 -10.24
C LEU A 11 -22.53 -25.21 -9.93
N LEU A 12 -21.80 -26.24 -10.20
CA LEU A 12 -20.38 -26.22 -9.93
C LEU A 12 -19.69 -25.12 -10.67
N ALA A 13 -20.10 -24.96 -11.87
CA ALA A 13 -19.46 -23.93 -12.67
C ALA A 13 -19.62 -22.57 -12.04
N VAL A 14 -20.74 -22.34 -11.47
CA VAL A 14 -20.99 -21.07 -10.86
C VAL A 14 -20.07 -20.82 -9.69
N LEU A 15 -19.84 -21.83 -8.91
CA LEU A 15 -18.97 -21.69 -7.78
C LEU A 15 -17.56 -21.35 -8.20
N LEU A 16 -17.13 -21.92 -9.26
CA LEU A 16 -15.79 -21.65 -9.73
C LEU A 16 -15.61 -20.21 -10.10
N LEU A 17 -16.63 -19.62 -10.60
CA LEU A 17 -16.52 -18.23 -11.00
C LEU A 17 -16.28 -17.32 -9.81
N ALA A 18 -16.78 -17.69 -8.69
CA ALA A 18 -16.60 -16.87 -7.52
C ALA A 18 -15.16 -16.85 -7.05
N ALA A 19 -14.46 -17.95 -7.21
CA ALA A 19 -13.10 -18.03 -6.73
C ALA A 19 -12.16 -16.98 -7.32
N PRO A 20 -12.22 -16.73 -8.61
CA PRO A 20 -11.33 -15.71 -9.17
C PRO A 20 -11.55 -14.33 -8.56
N PHE A 21 -12.75 -14.03 -8.22
CA PHE A 21 -12.99 -12.73 -7.63
C PHE A 21 -12.36 -12.59 -6.27
N ALA A 22 -12.39 -13.65 -5.51
CA ALA A 22 -11.78 -13.63 -4.21
C ALA A 22 -10.29 -13.37 -4.32
N LEU A 23 -9.64 -13.95 -5.31
CA LEU A 23 -8.23 -13.74 -5.50
C LEU A 23 -7.91 -12.30 -5.85
N ALA A 24 -8.72 -11.71 -6.68
CA ALA A 24 -8.52 -10.34 -7.07
C ALA A 24 -8.67 -9.41 -5.88
N ALA A 25 -9.56 -9.76 -4.97
CA ALA A 25 -9.80 -8.92 -3.82
C ALA A 25 -8.68 -9.01 -2.79
N ASP A 26 -7.80 -9.99 -2.92
CA ASP A 26 -6.73 -10.18 -1.94
C ASP A 26 -5.56 -9.24 -2.15
N SER A 27 -5.51 -8.49 -3.22
CA SER A 27 -4.40 -7.58 -3.46
C SER A 27 -4.53 -6.36 -2.54
N PRO A 28 -3.51 -6.09 -1.73
CA PRO A 28 -3.56 -4.91 -0.86
C PRO A 28 -3.61 -3.64 -1.67
N GLY A 29 -4.44 -2.71 -1.23
CA GLY A 29 -4.58 -1.44 -1.94
C GLY A 29 -3.33 -0.59 -1.92
N ALA A 30 -2.42 -0.85 -0.98
CA ALA A 30 -1.20 -0.07 -0.88
C ALA A 30 -0.13 -0.45 -1.91
N VAL A 31 -0.26 -1.61 -2.55
CA VAL A 31 0.74 -2.06 -3.51
C VAL A 31 0.76 -1.14 -4.72
N GLY A 32 1.94 -0.68 -5.11
CA GLY A 32 2.10 0.18 -6.27
C GLY A 32 3.14 1.25 -6.02
N THR A 33 3.23 2.19 -6.96
CA THR A 33 4.14 3.32 -6.86
C THR A 33 3.32 4.58 -6.63
N TRP A 34 3.74 5.37 -5.68
CA TRP A 34 2.99 6.54 -5.21
C TRP A 34 3.86 7.77 -5.27
N ASP A 35 3.28 8.87 -5.76
CA ASP A 35 3.91 10.18 -5.64
C ASP A 35 3.42 10.80 -4.35
N VAL A 36 4.34 11.12 -3.46
CA VAL A 36 4.05 11.55 -2.10
C VAL A 36 4.45 13.02 -1.92
N VAL A 37 3.56 13.78 -1.29
CA VAL A 37 3.85 15.16 -0.92
C VAL A 37 3.70 15.25 0.60
N ALA A 38 4.75 15.66 1.27
CA ALA A 38 4.75 15.84 2.72
C ALA A 38 4.88 17.32 3.04
N THR A 39 4.10 17.76 4.01
CA THR A 39 4.19 19.13 4.51
C THR A 39 5.21 19.16 5.64
N THR A 40 6.23 19.99 5.50
CA THR A 40 7.30 20.10 6.50
C THR A 40 7.45 21.56 6.93
N PRO A 41 8.20 21.82 8.02
CA PRO A 41 8.44 23.20 8.42
C PRO A 41 9.14 24.03 7.36
N GLN A 42 9.85 23.40 6.43
CA GLN A 42 10.52 24.11 5.35
C GLN A 42 9.69 24.16 4.08
N GLY A 43 8.45 23.70 4.12
CA GLY A 43 7.58 23.66 2.95
C GLY A 43 7.28 22.26 2.52
N GLU A 44 6.75 22.10 1.32
CA GLU A 44 6.38 20.79 0.82
C GLU A 44 7.58 20.06 0.27
N MET A 45 7.64 18.74 0.54
CA MET A 45 8.66 17.87 -0.02
C MET A 45 8.00 16.77 -0.80
N THR A 46 8.55 16.48 -1.98
CA THR A 46 8.02 15.42 -2.82
C THR A 46 8.93 14.21 -2.75
N SER A 47 8.33 13.04 -2.84
CA SER A 47 9.06 11.78 -2.77
C SER A 47 8.29 10.72 -3.52
N VAL A 48 8.92 9.56 -3.68
CA VAL A 48 8.31 8.42 -4.36
C VAL A 48 8.35 7.22 -3.43
N LEU A 49 7.19 6.61 -3.24
CA LEU A 49 7.07 5.43 -2.39
C LEU A 49 6.62 4.27 -3.27
N THR A 50 7.34 3.17 -3.21
CA THR A 50 6.94 1.95 -3.91
C THR A 50 6.69 0.86 -2.88
N VAL A 51 5.53 0.24 -2.95
CA VAL A 51 5.13 -0.80 -2.01
C VAL A 51 4.90 -2.08 -2.77
N LYS A 52 5.49 -3.16 -2.27
CA LYS A 52 5.36 -4.50 -2.85
C LYS A 52 5.08 -5.49 -1.74
N ILE A 53 4.53 -6.62 -2.11
CA ILE A 53 4.41 -7.74 -1.19
C ILE A 53 5.46 -8.77 -1.62
N VAL A 54 6.34 -9.13 -0.71
CA VAL A 54 7.39 -10.12 -0.93
C VAL A 54 7.26 -11.18 0.15
N ASP A 55 7.00 -12.41 -0.28
CA ASP A 55 6.80 -13.54 0.66
C ASP A 55 5.75 -13.23 1.70
N GLY A 56 4.67 -12.58 1.28
CA GLY A 56 3.56 -12.26 2.16
C GLY A 56 3.77 -11.07 3.06
N GLN A 57 4.91 -10.38 2.93
CA GLN A 57 5.24 -9.24 3.78
C GLN A 57 5.33 -7.97 2.96
N PRO A 58 4.86 -6.85 3.49
CA PRO A 58 5.01 -5.59 2.77
C PRO A 58 6.47 -5.16 2.77
N LYS A 59 6.93 -4.69 1.62
CA LYS A 59 8.26 -4.12 1.46
C LYS A 59 8.10 -2.80 0.75
N ALA A 60 8.75 -1.78 1.27
CA ALA A 60 8.62 -0.45 0.71
C ALA A 60 9.99 0.11 0.37
N GLU A 61 10.02 0.86 -0.73
CA GLU A 61 11.18 1.64 -1.12
C GLU A 61 10.76 3.10 -1.13
N PHE A 62 11.60 3.95 -0.61
CA PHE A 62 11.29 5.36 -0.49
C PHE A 62 12.43 6.16 -1.09
N GLU A 63 12.08 7.06 -2.02
CA GLU A 63 13.06 7.89 -2.69
C GLU A 63 12.74 9.34 -2.42
N LEU A 64 13.69 10.05 -1.82
CA LEU A 64 13.53 11.44 -1.46
C LEU A 64 14.72 12.22 -1.95
N GLY A 65 14.48 13.28 -2.70
CA GLY A 65 15.55 14.06 -3.26
C GLY A 65 16.38 13.30 -4.29
N GLY A 66 15.77 12.34 -4.97
CA GLY A 66 16.48 11.53 -5.95
C GLY A 66 17.33 10.43 -5.37
N MET A 67 17.29 10.23 -4.05
CA MET A 67 18.08 9.20 -3.38
C MET A 67 17.19 8.25 -2.62
N LYS A 68 17.51 6.97 -2.70
CA LYS A 68 16.77 5.96 -1.94
C LYS A 68 17.11 6.08 -0.47
N ARG A 69 16.10 5.99 0.36
CA ARG A 69 16.25 6.05 1.81
C ARG A 69 15.96 4.69 2.40
N THR A 70 16.57 4.37 3.51
CA THR A 70 16.34 3.10 4.19
C THR A 70 14.97 3.11 4.83
N VAL A 71 14.20 2.06 4.58
CA VAL A 71 12.85 1.88 5.15
C VAL A 71 12.87 0.61 5.98
N THR A 72 12.32 0.69 7.19
CA THR A 72 12.24 -0.45 8.09
C THR A 72 10.86 -0.51 8.72
N ASP A 73 10.56 -1.65 9.36
CA ASP A 73 9.32 -1.84 10.12
C ASP A 73 8.07 -1.59 9.28
N GLU A 74 8.09 -2.04 8.03
CA GLU A 74 6.91 -1.92 7.18
C GLU A 74 5.82 -2.83 7.69
N LYS A 75 4.62 -2.28 7.87
CA LYS A 75 3.45 -3.04 8.28
C LYS A 75 2.25 -2.57 7.50
N LEU A 76 1.39 -3.50 7.17
CA LEU A 76 0.16 -3.19 6.46
C LEU A 76 -0.97 -3.91 7.17
N LYS A 77 -1.89 -3.13 7.74
CA LYS A 77 -3.07 -3.68 8.41
C LYS A 77 -4.29 -3.12 7.72
N GLY A 78 -4.97 -3.98 6.95
CA GLY A 78 -6.07 -3.49 6.15
C GLY A 78 -5.56 -2.47 5.15
N ASP A 79 -6.06 -1.26 5.23
CA ASP A 79 -5.66 -0.19 4.34
C ASP A 79 -4.73 0.82 5.01
N VAL A 80 -4.17 0.49 6.19
CA VAL A 80 -3.25 1.38 6.89
C VAL A 80 -1.83 0.83 6.76
N LEU A 81 -0.95 1.67 6.20
CA LEU A 81 0.45 1.34 6.02
C LEU A 81 1.27 2.13 7.02
N THR A 82 2.14 1.45 7.77
CA THR A 82 3.08 2.11 8.67
C THR A 82 4.48 1.67 8.31
N LEU A 83 5.43 2.60 8.43
CA LEU A 83 6.82 2.28 8.18
C LEU A 83 7.71 3.33 8.83
N LYS A 84 9.02 3.05 8.87
CA LYS A 84 10.00 3.99 9.37
C LYS A 84 10.98 4.28 8.26
N VAL A 85 11.34 5.55 8.12
CA VAL A 85 12.25 6.02 7.08
C VAL A 85 13.45 6.69 7.76
N GLU A 86 14.65 6.33 7.33
CA GLU A 86 15.86 7.03 7.77
C GLU A 86 16.14 8.17 6.81
N TYR A 87 16.33 9.36 7.38
CA TYR A 87 16.61 10.55 6.59
C TYR A 87 17.54 11.47 7.38
N GLU A 88 18.68 11.73 6.80
CA GLU A 88 19.68 12.66 7.40
C GLU A 88 19.98 12.34 8.86
N GLY A 89 20.22 11.07 9.14
CA GLY A 89 20.59 10.64 10.47
C GLY A 89 19.45 10.51 11.45
N GLY A 90 18.23 10.80 11.04
CA GLY A 90 17.06 10.67 11.88
C GLY A 90 16.13 9.56 11.41
N LEU A 91 15.28 9.13 12.31
CA LEU A 91 14.30 8.11 12.01
C LEU A 91 12.91 8.75 12.06
N TYR A 92 12.14 8.55 11.01
CA TYR A 92 10.83 9.16 10.87
C TYR A 92 9.76 8.09 10.78
N ASP A 93 8.71 8.25 11.56
CA ASP A 93 7.57 7.34 11.53
C ASP A 93 6.54 7.86 10.53
N VAL A 94 6.05 6.97 9.69
CA VAL A 94 5.04 7.32 8.68
C VAL A 94 3.86 6.39 8.87
N GLU A 95 2.67 6.98 8.89
CA GLU A 95 1.43 6.22 8.93
C GLU A 95 0.49 6.80 7.90
N ALA A 96 -0.03 5.96 7.01
CA ALA A 96 -0.87 6.42 5.93
C ALA A 96 -2.00 5.44 5.68
N LYS A 97 -3.16 6.00 5.32
CA LYS A 97 -4.33 5.20 4.99
C LYS A 97 -4.60 5.31 3.51
N VAL A 98 -4.81 4.16 2.88
CA VAL A 98 -5.06 4.05 1.45
C VAL A 98 -6.55 4.13 1.19
N ASP A 99 -6.93 4.93 0.20
CA ASP A 99 -8.31 5.06 -0.23
C ASP A 99 -8.30 5.11 -1.76
N GLY A 100 -8.45 3.94 -2.39
CA GLY A 100 -8.40 3.85 -3.84
C GLY A 100 -7.02 4.22 -4.36
N ASP A 101 -6.95 5.26 -5.16
CA ASP A 101 -5.71 5.73 -5.76
C ASP A 101 -5.07 6.87 -4.98
N THR A 102 -5.54 7.13 -3.78
CA THR A 102 -4.98 8.17 -2.92
C THR A 102 -4.58 7.57 -1.58
N MET A 103 -3.68 8.25 -0.91
CA MET A 103 -3.21 7.85 0.40
C MET A 103 -3.01 9.13 1.21
N THR A 104 -3.47 9.14 2.45
CA THR A 104 -3.30 10.29 3.32
C THR A 104 -2.78 9.81 4.66
N GLY A 105 -1.98 10.63 5.30
CA GLY A 105 -1.43 10.23 6.58
C GLY A 105 -0.60 11.30 7.22
N THR A 106 0.27 10.86 8.12
CA THR A 106 1.11 11.75 8.90
C THR A 106 2.51 11.16 9.00
N TRP A 107 3.46 12.03 9.28
CA TRP A 107 4.83 11.63 9.58
C TRP A 107 5.27 12.36 10.84
N GLN A 108 6.19 11.75 11.57
CA GLN A 108 6.78 12.44 12.72
C GLN A 108 8.19 11.93 12.95
N GLY A 109 9.05 12.83 13.39
CA GLY A 109 10.44 12.54 13.68
C GLY A 109 11.22 13.82 13.73
N GLY A 110 12.44 13.76 14.29
CA GLY A 110 13.28 14.92 14.37
C GLY A 110 12.68 16.08 15.13
N GLY A 111 11.75 15.83 16.04
CA GLY A 111 11.09 16.89 16.78
C GLY A 111 9.97 17.59 16.01
N SER A 112 9.62 17.09 14.84
CA SER A 112 8.59 17.70 14.00
C SER A 112 7.59 16.67 13.56
N SER A 113 6.48 17.13 13.03
CA SER A 113 5.47 16.26 12.45
C SER A 113 4.75 17.02 11.35
N GLY A 114 4.04 16.29 10.51
CA GLY A 114 3.31 16.90 9.42
C GLY A 114 2.40 15.91 8.76
N GLU A 115 1.72 16.38 7.72
CA GLU A 115 0.80 15.57 6.95
C GLU A 115 1.46 15.13 5.66
N LEU A 116 0.98 14.01 5.12
CA LEU A 116 1.40 13.60 3.79
C LEU A 116 0.20 13.15 2.98
N LYS A 117 0.32 13.31 1.70
CA LYS A 117 -0.68 12.87 0.74
C LYS A 117 0.05 12.22 -0.42
N ALA A 118 -0.57 11.20 -0.97
CA ALA A 118 0.04 10.49 -2.09
C ALA A 118 -1.00 10.14 -3.13
N LYS A 119 -0.54 10.05 -4.37
CA LYS A 119 -1.35 9.60 -5.48
C LYS A 119 -0.64 8.44 -6.16
N ARG A 120 -1.41 7.43 -6.52
CA ARG A 120 -0.88 6.28 -7.23
C ARG A 120 -0.49 6.68 -8.63
N ARG A 121 0.67 6.23 -9.08
CA ARG A 121 1.06 6.40 -10.46
C ARG A 121 0.28 5.43 -11.35
N PRO A 122 -0.12 5.87 -12.54
CA PRO A 122 -0.80 4.99 -13.48
C PRO A 122 0.09 3.88 -14.01
#